data_901745426f3d53891442bdb82cfa0c23
#
_entry.id   901745426f3d53891442bdb82cfa0c23
#
_cell.length_a   1.000
_cell.length_b   1.000
_cell.length_c   1.000
_cell.angle_alpha   90.00
_cell.angle_beta   90.00
_cell.angle_gamma   90.00
#
_symmetry.space_group_name_H-M   'P 1'
#
loop_
_entity.id
_entity.type
_entity.pdbx_description
1 polymer ?
#
loop_
_entity_poly.entity_id
_entity_poly.type
_entity_poly.pdbx_seq_one_letter_code
_entity_poly.pdbx_strand_id
1 'polypeptide(L)'
;MKNFNEKRNAERFYLKAPIQYSTINHNEAYNANMFNCSEGGLYFETGSPLEPGVDVVVSGVEKSRFFRASIKWCKRVGPVDKTIYGIGAEYYE
;
A
#
# COMPACT_ATOMS: atom_id res chain seq x y z
N MET A 1 -23.39 -6.20 14.89
CA MET A 1 -22.76 -6.42 14.88
C MET A 1 -22.04 -6.33 14.94
N LYS A 2 -21.82 -6.03 15.21
CA LYS A 2 -20.94 -5.98 15.10
C LYS A 2 -20.22 -6.47 15.68
N ASN A 3 -20.12 -6.81 15.97
CA ASN A 3 -19.39 -7.25 16.40
C ASN A 3 -18.83 -8.04 16.29
N PHE A 4 -18.73 -8.42 15.82
CA PHE A 4 -18.05 -9.13 15.66
C PHE A 4 -16.97 -9.06 15.49
N ASN A 5 -16.76 -8.63 15.09
CA ASN A 5 -15.69 -8.53 14.74
C ASN A 5 -14.94 -7.89 15.28
N GLU A 6 -14.96 -7.76 15.92
CA GLU A 6 -14.28 -7.16 16.41
C GLU A 6 -13.23 -7.47 16.99
N LYS A 7 -12.87 -8.31 16.91
CA LYS A 7 -11.71 -8.55 17.34
C LYS A 7 -10.69 -7.97 16.64
N ARG A 8 -10.92 -7.49 15.55
CA ARG A 8 -9.94 -6.86 14.80
C ARG A 8 -9.86 -5.45 15.19
N ASN A 9 -8.70 -4.94 15.36
CA ASN A 9 -8.51 -3.60 15.78
C ASN A 9 -8.72 -2.59 14.72
N ALA A 10 -8.61 -2.96 13.47
CA ALA A 10 -8.70 -2.02 12.38
C ALA A 10 -9.57 -2.61 11.30
N GLU A 11 -10.42 -1.78 10.75
CA GLU A 11 -11.21 -2.16 9.61
C GLU A 11 -10.39 -2.16 8.36
N ARG A 12 -10.63 -3.12 7.48
CA ARG A 12 -10.00 -3.14 6.20
C ARG A 12 -10.98 -2.75 5.14
N PHE A 13 -10.54 -1.89 4.25
CA PHE A 13 -11.36 -1.46 3.12
C PHE A 13 -10.80 -2.07 1.86
N TYR A 14 -11.65 -2.81 1.15
CA TYR A 14 -11.25 -3.50 -0.07
C TYR A 14 -11.81 -2.77 -1.26
N LEU A 15 -11.10 -1.75 -1.68
CA LEU A 15 -11.59 -0.88 -2.72
C LEU A 15 -10.42 -0.48 -3.60
N LYS A 16 -10.49 -0.87 -4.86
CA LYS A 16 -9.44 -0.48 -5.78
C LYS A 16 -9.46 1.02 -5.96
N ALA A 17 -8.35 1.65 -5.71
CA ALA A 17 -8.25 3.09 -5.81
C ALA A 17 -6.85 3.48 -6.25
N PRO A 18 -6.73 4.49 -7.10
CA PRO A 18 -5.40 4.94 -7.51
C PRO A 18 -4.70 5.67 -6.38
N ILE A 19 -3.44 5.40 -6.23
CA ILE A 19 -2.60 6.09 -5.27
C ILE A 19 -1.29 6.42 -5.96
N GLN A 20 -0.48 7.21 -5.28
CA GLN A 20 0.88 7.48 -5.71
C GLN A 20 1.81 7.25 -4.56
N TYR A 21 3.01 6.83 -4.86
CA TYR A 21 4.02 6.68 -3.83
C TYR A 21 5.38 7.12 -4.38
N SER A 22 6.24 7.50 -3.48
CA SER A 22 7.63 7.77 -3.81
C SER A 22 8.49 7.23 -2.69
N THR A 23 9.70 6.83 -3.03
CA THR A 23 10.63 6.43 -2.00
C THR A 23 11.20 7.67 -1.35
N ILE A 24 11.58 7.53 -0.09
CA ILE A 24 12.03 8.68 0.70
C ILE A 24 13.17 9.42 0.02
N ASN A 25 14.06 8.69 -0.62
CA ASN A 25 15.27 9.29 -1.19
C ASN A 25 15.15 9.71 -2.64
N HIS A 26 13.96 9.62 -3.21
CA HIS A 26 13.76 10.00 -4.61
C HIS A 26 12.60 10.95 -4.72
N ASN A 27 12.68 11.81 -5.72
CA ASN A 27 11.63 12.79 -5.95
C ASN A 27 10.53 12.30 -6.86
N GLU A 28 10.75 11.18 -7.49
CA GLU A 28 9.82 10.68 -8.47
C GLU A 28 8.65 9.98 -7.84
N ALA A 29 7.45 10.28 -8.31
CA ALA A 29 6.24 9.62 -7.82
C ALA A 29 5.80 8.57 -8.82
N TYR A 30 5.35 7.45 -8.31
CA TYR A 30 4.89 6.35 -9.12
C TYR A 30 3.42 6.10 -8.86
N ASN A 31 2.71 5.73 -9.91
CA ASN A 31 1.31 5.39 -9.80
C ASN A 31 1.15 3.94 -9.39
N ALA A 32 0.13 3.69 -8.60
CA ALA A 32 -0.17 2.34 -8.16
C ALA A 32 -1.65 2.25 -7.90
N ASN A 33 -2.12 1.04 -7.65
CA ASN A 33 -3.52 0.81 -7.28
C ASN A 33 -3.57 0.16 -5.93
N MET A 34 -4.28 0.80 -5.02
CA MET A 34 -4.49 0.25 -3.70
C MET A 34 -5.69 -0.68 -3.73
N PHE A 35 -5.57 -1.81 -3.08
CA PHE A 35 -6.66 -2.79 -3.05
C PHE A 35 -7.25 -2.98 -1.67
N ASN A 36 -6.50 -2.70 -0.64
CA ASN A 36 -7.08 -2.64 0.69
C ASN A 36 -6.19 -1.82 1.59
N CYS A 37 -6.78 -1.31 2.64
CA CYS A 37 -6.03 -0.56 3.63
C CYS A 37 -6.71 -0.71 4.98
N SER A 38 -5.97 -0.39 6.01
CA SER A 38 -6.46 -0.40 7.38
C SER A 38 -5.70 0.68 8.13
N GLU A 39 -5.95 0.77 9.43
CA GLU A 39 -5.20 1.72 10.23
C GLU A 39 -3.70 1.44 10.23
N GLY A 40 -3.33 0.18 10.12
CA GLY A 40 -1.94 -0.22 10.23
C GLY A 40 -1.16 -0.22 8.94
N GLY A 41 -1.83 -0.22 7.81
CA GLY A 41 -1.08 -0.32 6.57
C GLY A 41 -1.97 -0.50 5.37
N LEU A 42 -1.34 -0.88 4.26
CA LEU A 42 -2.08 -1.03 3.02
C LEU A 42 -1.41 -2.07 2.14
N TYR A 43 -2.21 -2.57 1.21
CA TYR A 43 -1.72 -3.42 0.14
C TYR A 43 -1.99 -2.71 -1.18
N PHE A 44 -0.99 -2.61 -2.02
CA PHE A 44 -1.17 -2.01 -3.34
C PHE A 44 -0.38 -2.79 -4.37
N GLU A 45 -0.70 -2.54 -5.63
CA GLU A 45 -0.03 -3.20 -6.75
C GLU A 45 0.55 -2.14 -7.65
N THR A 46 1.76 -2.42 -8.12
CA THR A 46 2.51 -1.47 -8.92
C THR A 46 3.34 -2.23 -9.94
N GLY A 47 3.87 -1.52 -10.91
CA GLY A 47 4.68 -2.13 -11.96
C GLY A 47 6.15 -2.26 -11.64
N SER A 48 6.58 -1.79 -10.48
CA SER A 48 7.99 -1.84 -10.09
C SER A 48 8.15 -2.52 -8.76
N PRO A 49 9.18 -3.35 -8.60
CA PRO A 49 9.38 -3.99 -7.31
C PRO A 49 9.93 -3.01 -6.28
N LEU A 50 9.62 -3.28 -5.03
CA LEU A 50 10.15 -2.53 -3.91
C LEU A 50 10.71 -3.51 -2.91
N GLU A 51 11.84 -3.16 -2.33
CA GLU A 51 12.49 -4.06 -1.39
C GLU A 51 11.92 -3.90 0.00
N PRO A 52 11.75 -5.00 0.73
CA PRO A 52 11.35 -4.88 2.13
C PRO A 52 12.32 -3.98 2.88
N GLY A 53 11.78 -3.16 3.76
CA GLY A 53 12.57 -2.22 4.52
C GLY A 53 12.67 -0.85 3.91
N VAL A 54 12.29 -0.70 2.64
CA VAL A 54 12.30 0.62 2.01
C VAL A 54 11.14 1.43 2.55
N ASP A 55 11.40 2.70 2.79
CA ASP A 55 10.38 3.63 3.26
C ASP A 55 9.81 4.40 2.08
N VAL A 56 8.50 4.56 2.09
CA VAL A 56 7.81 5.27 1.04
C VAL A 56 6.87 6.29 1.65
N VAL A 57 6.53 7.28 0.84
CA VAL A 57 5.48 8.24 1.15
C VAL A 57 4.35 7.96 0.19
N VAL A 58 3.16 7.74 0.72
CA VAL A 58 1.99 7.35 -0.07
C VAL A 58 0.96 8.46 0.00
N SER A 59 0.38 8.80 -1.13
CA SER A 59 -0.70 9.76 -1.20
C SER A 59 -1.85 9.16 -1.99
N GLY A 60 -3.03 9.72 -1.77
CA GLY A 60 -4.22 9.25 -2.47
C GLY A 60 -5.08 8.31 -1.67
N VAL A 61 -4.57 7.84 -0.53
CA VAL A 61 -5.36 7.00 0.35
C VAL A 61 -6.44 7.81 1.01
N GLU A 62 -6.07 8.98 1.47
CA GLU A 62 -6.99 9.92 2.08
C GLU A 62 -6.71 11.28 1.49
N LYS A 63 -7.76 12.01 1.23
CA LYS A 63 -7.63 13.28 0.59
C LYS A 63 -6.70 14.20 1.34
N SER A 64 -5.78 14.81 0.64
CA SER A 64 -4.86 15.80 1.19
C SER A 64 -3.93 15.27 2.27
N ARG A 65 -3.71 13.98 2.33
CA ARG A 65 -2.84 13.42 3.33
C ARG A 65 -1.77 12.56 2.70
N PHE A 66 -0.63 12.58 3.34
CA PHE A 66 0.49 11.71 2.98
C PHE A 66 0.77 10.79 4.14
N PHE A 67 1.06 9.55 3.82
CA PHE A 67 1.37 8.57 4.85
C PHE A 67 2.77 8.04 4.61
N ARG A 68 3.51 7.83 5.68
CA ARG A 68 4.78 7.16 5.60
C ARG A 68 4.58 5.70 5.91
N ALA A 69 5.22 4.87 5.13
CA ALA A 69 5.07 3.44 5.31
C ALA A 69 6.37 2.74 5.00
N SER A 70 6.56 1.61 5.64
CA SER A 70 7.71 0.76 5.40
C SER A 70 7.24 -0.46 4.64
N ILE A 71 7.95 -0.81 3.58
CA ILE A 71 7.60 -1.97 2.79
C ILE A 71 7.94 -3.22 3.60
N LYS A 72 6.95 -4.08 3.75
CA LYS A 72 7.13 -5.30 4.52
C LYS A 72 7.38 -6.50 3.63
N TRP A 73 6.73 -6.55 2.49
CA TRP A 73 6.94 -7.64 1.57
C TRP A 73 6.57 -7.19 0.15
N CYS A 74 7.11 -7.91 -0.79
CA CYS A 74 6.89 -7.64 -2.21
C CYS A 74 6.92 -8.96 -2.92
N LYS A 75 5.93 -9.21 -3.77
CA LYS A 75 5.98 -10.39 -4.59
C LYS A 75 5.28 -10.15 -5.90
N ARG A 76 5.71 -10.90 -6.90
CA ARG A 76 5.11 -10.78 -8.20
C ARG A 76 3.73 -11.42 -8.20
N VAL A 77 2.77 -10.72 -8.74
CA VAL A 77 1.39 -11.20 -8.81
C VAL A 77 0.91 -10.99 -10.24
N GLY A 78 -0.30 -11.49 -10.52
CA GLY A 78 -0.89 -11.27 -11.81
C GLY A 78 -0.48 -12.28 -12.84
N PRO A 79 -0.95 -12.09 -14.06
CA PRO A 79 -0.69 -13.07 -15.14
C PRO A 79 0.77 -13.07 -15.57
N VAL A 80 1.14 -14.15 -16.20
CA VAL A 80 2.52 -14.36 -16.62
C VAL A 80 3.03 -13.25 -17.54
N ASP A 81 2.16 -12.72 -18.36
CA ASP A 81 2.57 -11.74 -19.36
C ASP A 81 2.52 -10.31 -18.85
N LYS A 82 2.27 -10.10 -17.57
CA LYS A 82 2.24 -8.77 -17.01
C LYS A 82 3.15 -8.69 -15.80
N THR A 83 3.86 -7.59 -15.70
CA THR A 83 4.76 -7.38 -14.58
C THR A 83 4.04 -6.54 -13.54
N ILE A 84 3.49 -7.20 -12.55
CA ILE A 84 2.76 -6.55 -11.48
C ILE A 84 3.29 -7.09 -10.17
N TYR A 85 3.56 -6.18 -9.26
CA TYR A 85 4.07 -6.54 -7.93
C TYR A 85 3.08 -6.15 -6.88
N GLY A 86 2.79 -7.09 -5.99
CA GLY A 86 1.97 -6.84 -4.83
C GLY A 86 2.84 -6.42 -3.68
N ILE A 87 2.46 -5.33 -3.03
CA ILE A 87 3.28 -4.70 -2.00
C ILE A 87 2.46 -4.59 -0.73
N GLY A 88 2.99 -5.15 0.34
CA GLY A 88 2.43 -4.96 1.66
C GLY A 88 3.26 -3.94 2.39
N ALA A 89 2.62 -2.90 2.91
CA ALA A 89 3.32 -1.82 3.59
C ALA A 89 2.64 -1.52 4.91
N GLU A 90 3.45 -1.12 5.87
CA GLU A 90 2.98 -0.81 7.21
C GLU A 90 3.27 0.65 7.51
N TYR A 91 2.28 1.37 7.97
CA TYR A 91 2.46 2.78 8.30
C TYR A 91 3.34 2.94 9.53
N TYR A 92 4.06 4.05 9.57
CA TYR A 92 4.79 4.41 10.77
C TYR A 92 4.76 5.92 10.92
N GLU A 93 5.07 6.35 12.11
CA GLU A 93 5.08 7.77 12.43
C GLU A 93 6.35 8.42 12.04
#